data_40130c21e47ab5003fa311521af3cf14
#
_entry.id   40130c21e47ab5003fa311521af3cf14
#
_cell.length_a   1.000
_cell.length_b   1.000
_cell.length_c   1.000
_cell.angle_alpha   90.00
_cell.angle_beta   90.00
_cell.angle_gamma   90.00
#
_symmetry.space_group_name_H-M   'P 1'
#
loop_
_entity.id
_entity.type
_entity.pdbx_description
1 polymer ?
#
loop_
_entity_poly.entity_id
_entity_poly.type
_entity_poly.pdbx_seq_one_letter_code
_entity_poly.pdbx_strand_id
1 'polypeptide(L)'
;FDSTYFRQLYTFGNADRDPRTRVITTVYLSMTPAENIRMTSAGDDAMDTGWFTLQKITTTTDGYERKSVLMLDEEEKDIHLRYEIYDTAHDNYVQTKSKLLLESSNAKLAADHIKAINMAIDVVRNRAASTGIMFNLLPKECTLREIQEVYEAIVNHPVDTGNFRRDIKKMLVATGNTTIVNGRKVATYSFNPLLPFVKETL
;
A
#
# COMPACT_ATOMS: atom_id res chain seq x y z
N PHE A 1 -10.96 6.04 -13.85
CA PHE A 1 -10.45 5.98 -12.47
C PHE A 1 -10.34 7.41 -11.94
N ASP A 2 -11.24 7.79 -11.04
CA ASP A 2 -11.08 9.02 -10.24
C ASP A 2 -10.17 8.69 -9.06
N SER A 3 -8.87 8.41 -9.35
CA SER A 3 -7.91 8.23 -8.28
C SER A 3 -7.46 9.60 -7.78
N THR A 4 -7.47 9.79 -6.49
CA THR A 4 -6.98 11.01 -5.83
C THR A 4 -5.45 11.09 -5.82
N TYR A 5 -4.79 9.95 -6.03
CA TYR A 5 -3.34 9.83 -6.05
C TYR A 5 -2.89 8.94 -7.21
N PHE A 6 -1.95 9.43 -8.00
CA PHE A 6 -1.36 8.68 -9.11
C PHE A 6 0.12 9.05 -9.23
N ARG A 7 0.99 8.05 -9.10
CA ARG A 7 2.43 8.27 -9.11
C ARG A 7 3.17 7.14 -9.82
N GLN A 8 4.15 7.49 -10.66
CA GLN A 8 5.09 6.53 -11.18
C GLN A 8 5.88 5.89 -10.03
N LEU A 9 5.85 4.56 -9.96
CA LEU A 9 6.52 3.79 -8.94
C LEU A 9 7.92 3.40 -9.39
N TYR A 10 8.01 2.74 -10.54
CA TYR A 10 9.27 2.25 -11.09
C TYR A 10 9.15 1.92 -12.58
N THR A 11 10.30 1.90 -13.29
CA THR A 11 10.38 1.41 -14.67
C THR A 11 11.31 0.20 -14.72
N PHE A 12 10.74 -0.96 -15.04
CA PHE A 12 11.46 -2.21 -15.22
C PHE A 12 11.96 -2.31 -16.66
N GLY A 13 13.26 -2.45 -16.86
CA GLY A 13 13.86 -2.48 -18.19
C GLY A 13 14.98 -3.51 -18.38
N ASN A 14 15.10 -4.50 -17.48
CA ASN A 14 16.10 -5.55 -17.58
C ASN A 14 15.88 -6.38 -18.86
N ALA A 15 16.96 -6.70 -19.57
CA ALA A 15 16.91 -7.36 -20.86
C ALA A 15 16.25 -8.76 -20.80
N ASP A 16 16.53 -9.49 -19.71
CA ASP A 16 16.09 -10.88 -19.52
C ASP A 16 14.76 -11.01 -18.77
N ARG A 17 14.00 -9.90 -18.64
CA ARG A 17 12.78 -9.84 -17.87
C ARG A 17 11.62 -10.63 -18.53
N ASP A 18 11.50 -10.51 -19.84
CA ASP A 18 10.50 -11.21 -20.65
C ASP A 18 11.23 -12.14 -21.65
N PRO A 19 10.98 -13.47 -21.63
CA PRO A 19 11.67 -14.40 -22.50
C PRO A 19 11.29 -14.24 -24.00
N ARG A 20 10.21 -13.52 -24.30
CA ARG A 20 9.71 -13.36 -25.68
C ARG A 20 10.44 -12.24 -26.43
N THR A 21 10.71 -11.14 -25.73
CA THR A 21 11.36 -9.95 -26.30
C THR A 21 11.75 -8.98 -25.19
N ARG A 22 12.57 -7.98 -25.52
CA ARG A 22 12.88 -6.90 -24.59
C ARG A 22 11.65 -6.01 -24.35
N VAL A 23 11.12 -6.07 -23.14
CA VAL A 23 9.96 -5.28 -22.70
C VAL A 23 10.39 -4.29 -21.63
N ILE A 24 9.99 -3.02 -21.80
CA ILE A 24 10.11 -1.99 -20.77
C ILE A 24 8.72 -1.74 -20.22
N THR A 25 8.56 -1.86 -18.89
CA THR A 25 7.27 -1.64 -18.22
C THR A 25 7.39 -0.57 -17.17
N THR A 26 6.59 0.48 -17.28
CA THR A 26 6.47 1.50 -16.24
C THR A 26 5.25 1.19 -15.37
N VAL A 27 5.49 1.09 -14.06
CA VAL A 27 4.46 0.80 -13.05
C VAL A 27 4.09 2.07 -12.33
N TYR A 28 2.79 2.26 -12.16
CA TYR A 28 2.20 3.38 -11.42
C TYR A 28 1.46 2.87 -10.19
N LEU A 29 1.58 3.61 -9.08
CA LEU A 29 0.77 3.45 -7.89
C LEU A 29 -0.42 4.40 -7.97
N SER A 30 -1.61 3.86 -7.87
CA SER A 30 -2.86 4.62 -7.70
C SER A 30 -3.48 4.29 -6.36
N MET A 31 -4.04 5.28 -5.68
CA MET A 31 -4.71 5.12 -4.39
C MET A 31 -6.06 5.82 -4.43
N THR A 32 -7.06 5.20 -3.83
CA THR A 32 -8.43 5.74 -3.75
C THR A 32 -9.11 5.25 -2.47
N PRO A 33 -10.01 6.02 -1.87
CA PRO A 33 -10.86 5.55 -0.78
C PRO A 33 -11.69 4.33 -1.19
N ALA A 34 -11.98 3.44 -0.23
CA ALA A 34 -12.73 2.20 -0.48
C ALA A 34 -14.12 2.46 -1.12
N GLU A 35 -14.76 3.55 -0.77
CA GLU A 35 -16.07 3.97 -1.33
C GLU A 35 -16.03 4.25 -2.84
N ASN A 36 -14.85 4.52 -3.39
CA ASN A 36 -14.64 4.79 -4.82
C ASN A 36 -14.22 3.54 -5.60
N ILE A 37 -14.11 2.39 -4.93
CA ILE A 37 -13.80 1.12 -5.56
C ILE A 37 -14.97 0.71 -6.46
N ARG A 38 -14.69 0.53 -7.74
CA ARG A 38 -15.66 0.05 -8.74
C ARG A 38 -15.26 -1.35 -9.20
N MET A 39 -16.23 -2.08 -9.74
CA MET A 39 -15.94 -3.36 -10.37
C MET A 39 -14.90 -3.17 -11.48
N THR A 40 -13.86 -3.99 -11.44
CA THR A 40 -12.80 -4.04 -12.46
C THR A 40 -13.07 -5.18 -13.42
N SER A 41 -12.68 -5.01 -14.68
CA SER A 41 -12.64 -6.09 -15.65
C SER A 41 -11.22 -6.30 -16.12
N ALA A 42 -10.88 -7.55 -16.44
CA ALA A 42 -9.60 -7.87 -17.04
C ALA A 42 -9.44 -7.13 -18.38
N GLY A 43 -8.27 -6.50 -18.58
CA GLY A 43 -7.88 -5.99 -19.90
C GLY A 43 -7.34 -7.11 -20.78
N ASP A 44 -6.98 -6.77 -22.01
CA ASP A 44 -6.59 -7.73 -23.07
C ASP A 44 -5.43 -8.67 -22.66
N ASP A 45 -4.55 -8.23 -21.78
CA ASP A 45 -3.36 -8.98 -21.33
C ASP A 45 -3.56 -9.70 -19.98
N ALA A 46 -4.68 -9.49 -19.29
CA ALA A 46 -4.94 -10.08 -17.98
C ALA A 46 -5.89 -11.28 -18.09
N MET A 47 -5.50 -12.42 -17.54
CA MET A 47 -6.38 -13.60 -17.46
C MET A 47 -7.57 -13.36 -16.54
N ASP A 48 -7.35 -12.62 -15.45
CA ASP A 48 -8.36 -12.32 -14.44
C ASP A 48 -7.97 -11.10 -13.60
N THR A 49 -8.94 -10.54 -12.87
CA THR A 49 -8.77 -9.45 -11.92
C THR A 49 -9.47 -9.77 -10.61
N GLY A 50 -8.97 -9.24 -9.51
CA GLY A 50 -9.59 -9.39 -8.19
C GLY A 50 -9.14 -8.31 -7.22
N TRP A 51 -9.87 -8.17 -6.13
CA TRP A 51 -9.53 -7.30 -5.01
C TRP A 51 -8.88 -8.12 -3.92
N PHE A 52 -7.59 -7.88 -3.70
CA PHE A 52 -6.81 -8.64 -2.74
C PHE A 52 -6.61 -7.88 -1.44
N THR A 53 -6.85 -8.54 -0.32
CA THR A 53 -6.31 -8.13 0.97
C THR A 53 -4.81 -8.37 0.96
N LEU A 54 -4.02 -7.36 1.33
CA LEU A 54 -2.56 -7.41 1.34
C LEU A 54 -2.04 -7.39 2.77
N GLN A 55 -1.18 -8.34 3.11
CA GLN A 55 -0.46 -8.34 4.37
C GLN A 55 1.02 -8.70 4.16
N LYS A 56 1.93 -7.84 4.65
CA LYS A 56 3.38 -8.12 4.63
C LYS A 56 3.91 -8.17 6.06
N ILE A 57 4.40 -9.32 6.47
CA ILE A 57 4.94 -9.57 7.82
C ILE A 57 6.43 -9.82 7.73
N THR A 58 7.23 -9.03 8.45
CA THR A 58 8.67 -9.31 8.61
C THR A 58 8.84 -10.44 9.60
N THR A 59 9.52 -11.51 9.18
CA THR A 59 9.74 -12.71 9.99
C THR A 59 11.13 -12.73 10.64
N THR A 60 12.13 -12.16 9.96
CA THR A 60 13.50 -12.11 10.46
C THR A 60 14.18 -10.84 9.95
N THR A 61 15.00 -10.24 10.82
CA THR A 61 15.94 -9.18 10.45
C THR A 61 17.28 -9.55 11.07
N ASP A 62 18.31 -9.67 10.25
CA ASP A 62 19.68 -9.99 10.67
C ASP A 62 20.68 -9.12 9.89
N GLY A 63 21.29 -8.16 10.58
CA GLY A 63 22.18 -7.19 9.98
C GLY A 63 21.56 -6.45 8.80
N TYR A 64 22.08 -6.70 7.61
CA TYR A 64 21.65 -6.09 6.36
C TYR A 64 20.60 -6.92 5.60
N GLU A 65 20.13 -8.02 6.19
CA GLU A 65 19.15 -8.92 5.58
C GLU A 65 17.81 -8.86 6.30
N ARG A 66 16.74 -8.85 5.55
CA ARG A 66 15.38 -8.92 6.05
C ARG A 66 14.59 -9.95 5.25
N LYS A 67 13.93 -10.86 5.97
CA LYS A 67 12.98 -11.80 5.41
C LYS A 67 11.56 -11.39 5.81
N SER A 68 10.65 -11.40 4.85
CA SER A 68 9.23 -11.11 5.07
C SER A 68 8.38 -12.12 4.31
N VAL A 69 7.15 -12.30 4.76
CA VAL A 69 6.11 -13.02 3.99
C VAL A 69 5.08 -12.00 3.53
N LEU A 70 4.83 -11.98 2.22
CA LEU A 70 3.77 -11.19 1.60
C LEU A 70 2.63 -12.13 1.24
N MET A 71 1.45 -11.83 1.78
CA MET A 71 0.20 -12.56 1.60
C MET A 71 -0.77 -11.71 0.81
N LEU A 72 -1.41 -12.32 -0.18
CA LEU A 72 -2.47 -11.72 -0.98
C LEU A 72 -3.65 -12.69 -0.97
N ASP A 73 -4.79 -12.25 -0.47
CA ASP A 73 -6.00 -13.05 -0.37
C ASP A 73 -7.16 -12.37 -1.09
N GLU A 74 -7.80 -13.11 -1.97
CA GLU A 74 -9.03 -12.73 -2.66
C GLU A 74 -10.13 -13.73 -2.27
N GLU A 75 -11.10 -13.27 -1.48
CA GLU A 75 -12.05 -14.15 -0.81
C GLU A 75 -13.15 -14.69 -1.75
N GLU A 76 -13.62 -13.88 -2.71
CA GLU A 76 -14.73 -14.27 -3.59
C GLU A 76 -14.34 -15.40 -4.55
N LYS A 77 -13.07 -15.43 -4.97
CA LYS A 77 -12.53 -16.42 -5.90
C LYS A 77 -11.68 -17.50 -5.21
N ASP A 78 -11.58 -17.45 -3.89
CA ASP A 78 -10.75 -18.37 -3.10
C ASP A 78 -9.30 -18.43 -3.59
N ILE A 79 -8.70 -17.24 -3.85
CA ILE A 79 -7.32 -17.15 -4.32
C ILE A 79 -6.41 -16.76 -3.16
N HIS A 80 -5.40 -17.58 -2.92
CA HIS A 80 -4.39 -17.37 -1.90
C HIS A 80 -3.00 -17.40 -2.50
N LEU A 81 -2.23 -16.33 -2.28
CA LEU A 81 -0.86 -16.18 -2.74
C LEU A 81 0.05 -15.86 -1.58
N ARG A 82 1.15 -16.59 -1.45
CA ARG A 82 2.15 -16.41 -0.39
C ARG A 82 3.53 -16.34 -1.02
N TYR A 83 4.22 -15.24 -0.74
CA TYR A 83 5.58 -15.03 -1.25
C TYR A 83 6.53 -14.75 -0.09
N GLU A 84 7.65 -15.45 -0.06
CA GLU A 84 8.81 -15.03 0.72
C GLU A 84 9.51 -13.90 -0.02
N ILE A 85 9.81 -12.83 0.71
CA ILE A 85 10.56 -11.67 0.22
C ILE A 85 11.86 -11.61 0.99
N TYR A 86 12.97 -11.55 0.27
CA TYR A 86 14.32 -11.43 0.81
C TYR A 86 14.89 -10.10 0.37
N ASP A 87 15.09 -9.19 1.31
CA ASP A 87 15.71 -7.90 1.09
C ASP A 87 17.13 -7.95 1.65
N THR A 88 18.12 -7.63 0.82
CA THR A 88 19.52 -7.48 1.24
C THR A 88 19.93 -6.04 0.98
N ALA A 89 20.32 -5.32 2.05
CA ALA A 89 20.78 -3.95 1.95
C ALA A 89 22.26 -3.92 1.53
N HIS A 90 22.55 -3.05 0.57
CA HIS A 90 23.88 -2.66 0.14
C HIS A 90 24.06 -1.16 0.44
N ASP A 91 25.25 -0.61 0.27
CA ASP A 91 25.57 0.77 0.65
C ASP A 91 24.55 1.83 0.17
N ASN A 92 24.04 1.67 -1.05
CA ASN A 92 23.16 2.66 -1.68
C ASN A 92 21.92 2.08 -2.35
N TYR A 93 21.65 0.78 -2.21
CA TYR A 93 20.45 0.14 -2.75
C TYR A 93 20.03 -1.09 -1.93
N VAL A 94 18.80 -1.53 -2.11
CA VAL A 94 18.29 -2.79 -1.57
C VAL A 94 18.04 -3.76 -2.73
N GLN A 95 18.67 -4.93 -2.67
CA GLN A 95 18.36 -6.03 -3.57
C GLN A 95 17.17 -6.83 -3.02
N THR A 96 16.12 -6.97 -3.79
CA THR A 96 14.94 -7.76 -3.40
C THR A 96 14.82 -9.01 -4.28
N LYS A 97 14.67 -10.17 -3.64
CA LYS A 97 14.30 -11.44 -4.26
C LYS A 97 12.97 -11.92 -3.71
N SER A 98 12.21 -12.65 -4.51
CA SER A 98 10.93 -13.21 -4.09
C SER A 98 10.83 -14.67 -4.48
N LYS A 99 10.15 -15.47 -3.65
CA LYS A 99 9.90 -16.88 -3.88
C LYS A 99 8.44 -17.20 -3.56
N LEU A 100 7.72 -17.78 -4.51
CA LEU A 100 6.36 -18.27 -4.27
C LEU A 100 6.41 -19.52 -3.36
N LEU A 101 5.58 -19.53 -2.33
CA LEU A 101 5.37 -20.67 -1.44
C LEU A 101 4.24 -21.54 -2.00
N LEU A 102 4.61 -22.57 -2.78
CA LEU A 102 3.66 -23.43 -3.49
C LEU A 102 2.72 -24.19 -2.56
N GLU A 103 3.19 -24.57 -1.36
CA GLU A 103 2.40 -25.34 -0.39
C GLU A 103 1.24 -24.54 0.22
N SER A 104 1.34 -23.20 0.20
CA SER A 104 0.35 -22.28 0.77
C SER A 104 -0.25 -21.30 -0.25
N SER A 105 -0.07 -21.59 -1.54
CA SER A 105 -0.60 -20.78 -2.63
C SER A 105 -1.33 -21.67 -3.62
N ASN A 106 -2.51 -21.23 -4.07
CA ASN A 106 -3.29 -21.94 -5.09
C ASN A 106 -3.26 -21.26 -6.48
N ALA A 107 -2.54 -20.13 -6.57
CA ALA A 107 -2.32 -19.39 -7.81
C ALA A 107 -0.92 -18.75 -7.81
N LYS A 108 -0.60 -18.01 -8.86
CA LYS A 108 0.64 -17.23 -8.97
C LYS A 108 0.40 -15.93 -9.73
N LEU A 109 1.14 -14.90 -9.39
CA LEU A 109 1.18 -13.66 -10.18
C LEU A 109 1.95 -13.88 -11.49
N ALA A 110 1.55 -13.15 -12.52
CA ALA A 110 2.28 -13.11 -13.78
C ALA A 110 3.64 -12.45 -13.60
N ALA A 111 4.63 -12.95 -14.34
CA ALA A 111 5.98 -12.39 -14.44
C ALA A 111 6.55 -11.92 -13.08
N ASP A 112 6.93 -10.65 -13.01
CA ASP A 112 7.52 -10.01 -11.84
C ASP A 112 6.58 -9.03 -11.12
N HIS A 113 5.26 -9.18 -11.27
CA HIS A 113 4.27 -8.31 -10.63
C HIS A 113 4.41 -8.26 -9.10
N ILE A 114 4.88 -9.35 -8.50
CA ILE A 114 5.17 -9.38 -7.06
C ILE A 114 6.18 -8.31 -6.64
N LYS A 115 7.16 -7.99 -7.49
CA LYS A 115 8.15 -6.95 -7.21
C LYS A 115 7.50 -5.57 -7.17
N ALA A 116 6.58 -5.30 -8.11
CA ALA A 116 5.84 -4.05 -8.16
C ALA A 116 4.93 -3.88 -6.94
N ILE A 117 4.20 -4.93 -6.54
CA ILE A 117 3.34 -4.93 -5.36
C ILE A 117 4.16 -4.72 -4.09
N ASN A 118 5.27 -5.45 -3.93
CA ASN A 118 6.15 -5.29 -2.78
C ASN A 118 6.69 -3.86 -2.66
N MET A 119 7.14 -3.29 -3.78
CA MET A 119 7.63 -1.91 -3.84
C MET A 119 6.54 -0.90 -3.48
N ALA A 120 5.30 -1.10 -3.95
CA ALA A 120 4.16 -0.24 -3.63
C ALA A 120 3.89 -0.24 -2.11
N ILE A 121 3.86 -1.42 -1.48
CA ILE A 121 3.67 -1.56 -0.04
C ILE A 121 4.75 -0.81 0.74
N ASP A 122 6.02 -1.00 0.36
CA ASP A 122 7.14 -0.35 1.04
C ASP A 122 7.11 1.18 0.87
N VAL A 123 6.75 1.69 -0.30
CA VAL A 123 6.56 3.14 -0.54
C VAL A 123 5.46 3.70 0.34
N VAL A 124 4.30 3.05 0.41
CA VAL A 124 3.17 3.51 1.22
C VAL A 124 3.52 3.47 2.70
N ARG A 125 4.12 2.38 3.20
CA ARG A 125 4.53 2.23 4.61
C ARG A 125 5.55 3.28 5.03
N ASN A 126 6.61 3.45 4.25
CA ASN A 126 7.69 4.38 4.58
C ASN A 126 7.22 5.84 4.59
N ARG A 127 6.14 6.17 3.90
CA ARG A 127 5.61 7.52 3.79
C ARG A 127 4.40 7.79 4.67
N ALA A 128 3.73 6.76 5.19
CA ALA A 128 2.50 6.92 5.96
C ALA A 128 2.66 7.84 7.18
N ALA A 129 3.80 7.75 7.89
CA ALA A 129 4.07 8.53 9.09
C ALA A 129 4.52 9.97 8.82
N SER A 130 5.10 10.25 7.66
CA SER A 130 5.80 11.52 7.37
C SER A 130 5.14 12.36 6.27
N THR A 131 4.21 11.79 5.54
CA THR A 131 3.52 12.46 4.42
C THR A 131 2.02 12.25 4.48
N GLY A 132 1.27 13.02 3.71
CA GLY A 132 -0.19 12.86 3.57
C GLY A 132 -0.62 11.66 2.72
N ILE A 133 0.27 10.73 2.36
CA ILE A 133 -0.04 9.65 1.41
C ILE A 133 -1.23 8.80 1.83
N MET A 134 -1.36 8.49 3.12
CA MET A 134 -2.45 7.65 3.63
C MET A 134 -3.83 8.29 3.49
N PHE A 135 -3.92 9.64 3.45
CA PHE A 135 -5.19 10.33 3.27
C PHE A 135 -5.83 10.11 1.90
N ASN A 136 -5.07 9.60 0.92
CA ASN A 136 -5.61 9.17 -0.36
C ASN A 136 -6.43 7.88 -0.28
N LEU A 137 -6.38 7.16 0.85
CA LEU A 137 -7.20 5.98 1.15
C LEU A 137 -8.43 6.32 2.01
N LEU A 138 -8.59 7.57 2.43
CA LEU A 138 -9.64 8.03 3.33
C LEU A 138 -10.63 8.95 2.59
N PRO A 139 -11.90 9.00 3.03
CA PRO A 139 -12.83 10.04 2.63
C PRO A 139 -12.27 11.45 2.92
N LYS A 140 -12.77 12.46 2.23
CA LYS A 140 -12.35 13.87 2.45
C LYS A 140 -12.56 14.32 3.90
N GLU A 141 -13.62 13.82 4.53
CA GLU A 141 -13.91 14.04 5.96
C GLU A 141 -13.95 12.70 6.66
N CYS A 142 -13.14 12.57 7.71
CA CYS A 142 -13.02 11.32 8.46
C CYS A 142 -12.79 11.59 9.95
N THR A 143 -13.06 10.60 10.79
CA THR A 143 -12.81 10.64 12.22
C THR A 143 -11.35 10.28 12.53
N LEU A 144 -10.86 10.68 13.71
CA LEU A 144 -9.51 10.27 14.17
C LEU A 144 -9.37 8.75 14.27
N ARG A 145 -10.47 8.03 14.50
CA ARG A 145 -10.47 6.57 14.56
C ARG A 145 -10.26 5.96 13.19
N GLU A 146 -10.98 6.40 12.17
CA GLU A 146 -10.79 5.93 10.79
C GLU A 146 -9.37 6.20 10.28
N ILE A 147 -8.81 7.38 10.61
CA ILE A 147 -7.42 7.71 10.28
C ILE A 147 -6.45 6.73 10.95
N GLN A 148 -6.67 6.41 12.23
CA GLN A 148 -5.83 5.47 12.97
C GLN A 148 -5.94 4.05 12.39
N GLU A 149 -7.16 3.58 12.09
CA GLU A 149 -7.40 2.25 11.50
C GLU A 149 -6.69 2.08 10.15
N VAL A 150 -6.76 3.10 9.28
CA VAL A 150 -6.03 3.08 8.00
C VAL A 150 -4.52 3.10 8.22
N TYR A 151 -4.02 3.90 9.15
CA TYR A 151 -2.60 3.92 9.48
C TYR A 151 -2.11 2.55 9.99
N GLU A 152 -2.83 1.95 10.94
CA GLU A 152 -2.52 0.63 11.50
C GLU A 152 -2.55 -0.48 10.43
N ALA A 153 -3.51 -0.41 9.50
CA ALA A 153 -3.55 -1.32 8.36
C ALA A 153 -2.31 -1.18 7.45
N ILE A 154 -1.86 0.04 7.18
CA ILE A 154 -0.67 0.29 6.37
C ILE A 154 0.59 -0.24 7.07
N VAL A 155 0.79 0.10 8.34
CA VAL A 155 2.01 -0.30 9.08
C VAL A 155 1.95 -1.75 9.59
N ASN A 156 0.77 -2.36 9.55
CA ASN A 156 0.48 -3.74 9.96
C ASN A 156 0.77 -4.01 11.44
N HIS A 157 0.54 -3.04 12.31
CA HIS A 157 0.56 -3.22 13.77
C HIS A 157 -0.25 -2.12 14.45
N PRO A 158 -0.81 -2.39 15.64
CA PRO A 158 -1.51 -1.39 16.43
C PRO A 158 -0.54 -0.32 16.93
N VAL A 159 -1.05 0.91 17.10
CA VAL A 159 -0.29 2.02 17.65
C VAL A 159 -0.97 2.59 18.89
N ASP A 160 -0.18 3.20 19.78
CA ASP A 160 -0.75 3.91 20.94
C ASP A 160 -1.61 5.09 20.48
N THR A 161 -2.87 5.05 20.84
CA THR A 161 -3.88 6.03 20.41
C THR A 161 -3.54 7.46 20.84
N GLY A 162 -2.96 7.65 22.02
CA GLY A 162 -2.61 8.98 22.54
C GLY A 162 -1.48 9.61 21.75
N ASN A 163 -0.41 8.85 21.52
CA ASN A 163 0.75 9.27 20.75
C ASN A 163 0.36 9.53 19.29
N PHE A 164 -0.36 8.58 18.68
CA PHE A 164 -0.84 8.73 17.31
C PHE A 164 -1.66 10.01 17.12
N ARG A 165 -2.67 10.25 17.99
CA ARG A 165 -3.52 11.44 17.91
C ARG A 165 -2.75 12.74 18.08
N ARG A 166 -1.75 12.76 18.95
CA ARG A 166 -0.88 13.93 19.12
C ARG A 166 -0.10 14.24 17.84
N ASP A 167 0.44 13.22 17.21
CA ASP A 167 1.31 13.38 16.04
C ASP A 167 0.50 13.67 14.78
N ILE A 168 -0.63 12.98 14.57
CA ILE A 168 -1.46 13.17 13.39
C ILE A 168 -2.21 14.52 13.37
N LYS A 169 -2.53 15.10 14.54
CA LYS A 169 -3.22 16.38 14.62
C LYS A 169 -2.51 17.52 13.88
N LYS A 170 -1.20 17.43 13.74
CA LYS A 170 -0.41 18.39 12.95
C LYS A 170 -0.79 18.39 11.47
N MET A 171 -1.33 17.31 10.97
CA MET A 171 -1.71 17.10 9.58
C MET A 171 -3.20 17.36 9.31
N LEU A 172 -3.97 17.75 10.32
CA LEU A 172 -5.42 17.82 10.24
C LEU A 172 -5.97 19.22 10.44
N VAL A 173 -7.09 19.48 9.77
CA VAL A 173 -7.99 20.61 10.03
C VAL A 173 -9.32 20.07 10.50
N ALA A 174 -9.85 20.63 11.60
CA ALA A 174 -11.23 20.32 12.02
C ALA A 174 -12.21 20.89 10.99
N THR A 175 -13.13 20.05 10.50
CA THR A 175 -14.13 20.48 9.50
C THR A 175 -15.28 21.28 10.11
N GLY A 176 -15.44 21.23 11.43
CA GLY A 176 -16.61 21.75 12.13
C GLY A 176 -17.82 20.81 12.08
N ASN A 177 -17.75 19.75 11.28
CA ASN A 177 -18.80 18.75 11.12
C ASN A 177 -18.66 17.61 12.14
N THR A 178 -19.74 16.82 12.27
CA THR A 178 -19.77 15.61 13.09
C THR A 178 -20.44 14.48 12.34
N THR A 179 -20.00 13.26 12.58
CA THR A 179 -20.67 12.02 12.13
C THR A 179 -21.16 11.22 13.34
N ILE A 180 -22.04 10.24 13.11
CA ILE A 180 -22.56 9.37 14.18
C ILE A 180 -21.80 8.04 14.12
N VAL A 181 -21.09 7.73 15.21
CA VAL A 181 -20.42 6.46 15.38
C VAL A 181 -20.96 5.79 16.66
N ASN A 182 -21.54 4.61 16.53
CA ASN A 182 -22.17 3.88 17.65
C ASN A 182 -23.16 4.76 18.48
N GLY A 183 -23.99 5.56 17.77
CA GLY A 183 -24.99 6.42 18.40
C GLY A 183 -24.43 7.71 19.05
N ARG A 184 -23.14 8.00 18.93
CA ARG A 184 -22.49 9.20 19.47
C ARG A 184 -22.01 10.12 18.37
N LYS A 185 -22.18 11.45 18.57
CA LYS A 185 -21.61 12.46 17.67
C LYS A 185 -20.10 12.52 17.86
N VAL A 186 -19.35 12.34 16.77
CA VAL A 186 -17.89 12.38 16.72
C VAL A 186 -17.46 13.44 15.71
N ALA A 187 -16.50 14.27 16.07
CA ALA A 187 -15.95 15.31 15.19
C ALA A 187 -15.22 14.69 13.99
N THR A 188 -15.35 15.34 12.83
CA THR A 188 -14.64 14.99 11.60
C THR A 188 -13.51 15.96 11.31
N TYR A 189 -12.52 15.46 10.60
CA TYR A 189 -11.30 16.16 10.22
C TYR A 189 -11.03 15.93 8.74
N SER A 190 -10.32 16.86 8.14
CA SER A 190 -9.75 16.72 6.80
C SER A 190 -8.24 16.90 6.85
N PHE A 191 -7.57 16.36 5.84
CA PHE A 191 -6.16 16.58 5.64
C PHE A 191 -5.86 18.05 5.35
N ASN A 192 -4.79 18.60 5.98
CA ASN A 192 -4.35 19.97 5.74
C ASN A 192 -3.31 20.04 4.62
N PRO A 193 -3.68 20.47 3.40
CA PRO A 193 -2.76 20.51 2.27
C PRO A 193 -1.68 21.59 2.38
N LEU A 194 -1.81 22.51 3.35
CA LEU A 194 -0.85 23.59 3.56
C LEU A 194 0.27 23.24 4.53
N LEU A 195 0.22 22.05 5.12
CA LEU A 195 1.32 21.61 5.96
C LEU A 195 2.59 21.45 5.11
N PRO A 196 3.74 21.84 5.69
CA PRO A 196 5.02 21.71 5.01
C PRO A 196 5.39 20.23 4.93
N PHE A 197 4.78 19.52 4.00
CA PHE A 197 5.39 18.31 3.50
C PHE A 197 6.66 18.69 2.76
N VAL A 198 7.66 17.84 2.82
CA VAL A 198 8.73 17.90 1.82
C VAL A 198 8.01 17.97 0.47
N LYS A 199 7.98 19.17 -0.13
CA LYS A 199 7.44 19.33 -1.47
C LYS A 199 8.24 18.37 -2.33
N GLU A 200 7.59 17.31 -2.78
CA GLU A 200 8.15 16.53 -3.86
C GLU A 200 8.16 17.49 -5.05
N THR A 201 9.32 18.04 -5.34
CA THR A 201 9.57 18.69 -6.62
C THR A 201 9.31 17.62 -7.68
N LEU A 202 8.21 17.81 -8.41
CA LEU A 202 7.92 17.11 -9.66
C LEU A 202 9.01 17.41 -10.66
#